data_64efd474273dce352dff0836ece4d866
#
_entry.id   64efd474273dce352dff0836ece4d866
#
_cell.length_a   1.000
_cell.length_b   1.000
_cell.length_c   1.000
_cell.angle_alpha   90.00
_cell.angle_beta   90.00
_cell.angle_gamma   90.00
#
_symmetry.space_group_name_H-M   'P 1'
#
loop_
_entity.id
_entity.type
_entity.pdbx_description
1 polymer ?
#
loop_
_entity_poly.entity_id
_entity_poly.type
_entity_poly.pdbx_seq_one_letter_code
_entity_poly.pdbx_strand_id
1 'polypeptide(L)'
;MENQINKSAEKSAEKSAENSAAPVIDFNKFRPTRSHIAARKRKDMLMRVLIFLSFVVALIPLISLLLTTIINGIKRLNFDFLTHNMTYVVGGNATGTGGYGGILHAIIGTLEITLGAMVISIPIGLMCAVYLVEYARGNKISRIINLLVDVMSGIPSIVAGLFAFSMFALLAGPGTINGFEGSVALSLLMIPTVVKSSQEMLKIVPNDLREAALALGVTKQRTITKIVLRTALPGIVSGCILAVARVIGETAPLLMASGFIASTNFNLFDGQMTTLPVYVYQEYSKLSANCPANAPASCVTTIPMERAWAAALTLIVLVLLLNILGRVVARVFSVKAK
;
A
#
# COMPACT_ATOMS: atom_id res chain seq x y z
N MET A 1 -1.58 12.09 90.38
CA MET A 1 -2.35 12.47 89.12
C MET A 1 -1.50 12.44 87.87
N GLU A 2 -0.23 12.72 87.94
CA GLU A 2 0.72 12.73 86.80
C GLU A 2 0.97 11.38 86.13
N ASN A 3 0.93 10.29 86.92
CA ASN A 3 1.18 8.91 86.38
C ASN A 3 0.02 8.34 85.55
N GLN A 4 -1.19 8.88 85.67
CA GLN A 4 -2.35 8.46 84.90
C GLN A 4 -2.41 9.19 83.52
N ILE A 5 -1.92 10.43 83.43
CA ILE A 5 -1.89 11.22 82.26
C ILE A 5 -0.83 10.65 81.25
N ASN A 6 0.34 10.25 81.80
CA ASN A 6 1.40 9.65 80.98
C ASN A 6 1.01 8.29 80.35
N LYS A 7 0.29 7.43 81.13
CA LYS A 7 -0.21 6.16 80.57
C LYS A 7 -1.31 6.32 79.54
N SER A 8 -2.09 7.39 79.64
CA SER A 8 -3.10 7.73 78.63
C SER A 8 -2.53 8.24 77.34
N ALA A 9 -1.44 9.05 77.45
CA ALA A 9 -0.71 9.56 76.28
C ALA A 9 0.07 8.46 75.54
N GLU A 10 0.71 7.51 76.27
CA GLU A 10 1.38 6.36 75.65
C GLU A 10 0.39 5.47 74.90
N LYS A 11 -0.75 5.16 75.47
CA LYS A 11 -1.79 4.35 74.81
C LYS A 11 -2.42 5.03 73.61
N SER A 12 -2.48 6.38 73.61
CA SER A 12 -2.96 7.13 72.42
C SER A 12 -1.91 7.17 71.30
N ALA A 13 -0.62 7.27 71.66
CA ALA A 13 0.47 7.20 70.69
C ALA A 13 0.61 5.81 70.06
N GLU A 14 0.47 4.76 70.87
CA GLU A 14 0.50 3.35 70.42
C GLU A 14 -0.67 3.05 69.47
N LYS A 15 -1.89 3.51 69.76
CA LYS A 15 -3.06 3.40 68.89
C LYS A 15 -2.95 4.22 67.61
N SER A 16 -2.29 5.37 67.66
CA SER A 16 -2.02 6.18 66.43
C SER A 16 -0.96 5.55 65.54
N ALA A 17 0.06 4.89 66.12
CA ALA A 17 1.08 4.17 65.35
C ALA A 17 0.52 2.88 64.70
N GLU A 18 -0.40 2.19 65.42
CA GLU A 18 -1.05 0.99 64.86
C GLU A 18 -2.02 1.31 63.73
N ASN A 19 -2.68 2.46 63.76
CA ASN A 19 -3.58 2.94 62.70
C ASN A 19 -2.86 3.58 61.50
N SER A 20 -1.55 3.89 61.62
CA SER A 20 -0.71 4.49 60.60
C SER A 20 0.08 3.45 59.77
N ALA A 21 0.01 2.17 60.13
CA ALA A 21 0.61 1.11 59.34
C ALA A 21 -0.20 0.93 58.05
N ALA A 22 0.34 1.45 56.94
CA ALA A 22 -0.22 1.17 55.61
C ALA A 22 -0.44 -0.35 55.44
N PRO A 23 -1.55 -0.80 54.85
CA PRO A 23 -1.83 -2.23 54.73
C PRO A 23 -0.68 -2.91 54.03
N VAL A 24 0.02 -3.81 54.73
CA VAL A 24 1.08 -4.62 54.14
C VAL A 24 0.42 -5.50 53.07
N ILE A 25 0.63 -5.10 51.82
CA ILE A 25 0.12 -5.86 50.68
C ILE A 25 0.88 -7.19 50.64
N ASP A 26 0.18 -8.26 51.03
CA ASP A 26 0.73 -9.60 50.95
C ASP A 26 0.86 -10.03 49.46
N PHE A 27 2.02 -9.80 48.89
CA PHE A 27 2.34 -10.19 47.51
C PHE A 27 2.23 -11.69 47.25
N ASN A 28 2.23 -12.53 48.28
CA ASN A 28 2.02 -13.99 48.13
C ASN A 28 0.59 -14.33 47.72
N LYS A 29 -0.39 -13.48 48.05
CA LYS A 29 -1.79 -13.63 47.68
C LYS A 29 -2.02 -13.42 46.18
N PHE A 30 -1.10 -12.71 45.49
CA PHE A 30 -1.10 -12.45 44.05
C PHE A 30 -0.26 -13.46 43.25
N ARG A 31 0.43 -14.42 43.89
CA ARG A 31 1.17 -15.46 43.19
C ARG A 31 0.19 -16.44 42.56
N PRO A 32 0.16 -16.55 41.22
CA PRO A 32 -0.74 -17.48 40.56
C PRO A 32 -0.38 -18.92 40.95
N THR A 33 -1.37 -19.71 41.30
CA THR A 33 -1.21 -21.13 41.61
C THR A 33 -0.59 -21.88 40.42
N ARG A 34 0.27 -22.88 40.68
CA ARG A 34 0.94 -23.66 39.63
C ARG A 34 -0.02 -24.25 38.59
N SER A 35 -1.25 -24.60 38.97
CA SER A 35 -2.31 -25.06 38.08
C SER A 35 -2.79 -23.98 37.11
N HIS A 36 -2.92 -22.72 37.54
CA HIS A 36 -3.27 -21.58 36.70
C HIS A 36 -2.18 -21.25 35.70
N ILE A 37 -0.90 -21.35 36.08
CA ILE A 37 0.24 -21.16 35.20
C ILE A 37 0.26 -22.25 34.12
N ALA A 38 0.02 -23.52 34.49
CA ALA A 38 -0.05 -24.62 33.54
C ALA A 38 -1.22 -24.52 32.57
N ALA A 39 -2.39 -24.05 33.03
CA ALA A 39 -3.55 -23.82 32.20
C ALA A 39 -3.33 -22.64 31.21
N ARG A 40 -2.67 -21.54 31.65
CA ARG A 40 -2.26 -20.45 30.79
C ARG A 40 -1.25 -20.90 29.73
N LYS A 41 -0.20 -21.65 30.11
CA LYS A 41 0.77 -22.20 29.16
C LYS A 41 0.12 -23.08 28.09
N ARG A 42 -0.86 -23.91 28.44
CA ARG A 42 -1.62 -24.73 27.48
C ARG A 42 -2.45 -23.87 26.52
N LYS A 43 -3.15 -22.84 27.03
CA LYS A 43 -3.87 -21.89 26.19
C LYS A 43 -2.94 -21.11 25.25
N ASP A 44 -1.81 -20.62 25.76
CA ASP A 44 -0.80 -19.94 24.96
C ASP A 44 -0.24 -20.85 23.86
N MET A 45 0.06 -22.11 24.18
CA MET A 45 0.53 -23.07 23.20
C MET A 45 -0.52 -23.36 22.13
N LEU A 46 -1.77 -23.54 22.53
CA LEU A 46 -2.90 -23.76 21.61
C LEU A 46 -3.11 -22.54 20.72
N MET A 47 -3.11 -21.32 21.28
CA MET A 47 -3.23 -20.09 20.47
C MET A 47 -2.06 -19.91 19.52
N ARG A 48 -0.82 -20.22 19.94
CA ARG A 48 0.36 -20.19 19.07
C ARG A 48 0.24 -21.16 17.90
N VAL A 49 -0.21 -22.39 18.17
CA VAL A 49 -0.45 -23.40 17.14
C VAL A 49 -1.56 -22.96 16.19
N LEU A 50 -2.66 -22.39 16.70
CA LEU A 50 -3.75 -21.87 15.86
C LEU A 50 -3.28 -20.72 14.96
N ILE A 51 -2.51 -19.77 15.52
CA ILE A 51 -1.95 -18.65 14.73
C ILE A 51 -1.01 -19.19 13.65
N PHE A 52 -0.12 -20.14 14.01
CA PHE A 52 0.79 -20.74 13.04
C PHE A 52 0.04 -21.52 11.94
N LEU A 53 -0.97 -22.30 12.31
CA LEU A 53 -1.81 -23.01 11.36
C LEU A 53 -2.56 -22.06 10.42
N SER A 54 -3.14 -21.00 10.95
CA SER A 54 -3.79 -19.94 10.18
C SER A 54 -2.84 -19.29 9.19
N PHE A 55 -1.60 -19.01 9.61
CA PHE A 55 -0.55 -18.48 8.74
C PHE A 55 -0.20 -19.47 7.60
N VAL A 56 0.00 -20.76 7.92
CA VAL A 56 0.28 -21.80 6.91
C VAL A 56 -0.86 -21.92 5.91
N VAL A 57 -2.11 -21.96 6.38
CA VAL A 57 -3.30 -22.01 5.52
C VAL A 57 -3.36 -20.82 4.58
N ALA A 58 -3.02 -19.62 5.04
CA ALA A 58 -2.97 -18.42 4.20
C ALA A 58 -1.84 -18.45 3.15
N LEU A 59 -0.72 -19.13 3.46
CA LEU A 59 0.42 -19.25 2.54
C LEU A 59 0.14 -20.21 1.37
N ILE A 60 -0.66 -21.25 1.56
CA ILE A 60 -0.92 -22.27 0.52
C ILE A 60 -1.43 -21.63 -0.79
N PRO A 61 -2.52 -20.85 -0.81
CA PRO A 61 -3.01 -20.24 -2.04
C PRO A 61 -2.02 -19.22 -2.62
N LEU A 62 -1.31 -18.48 -1.79
CA LEU A 62 -0.30 -17.52 -2.23
C LEU A 62 0.85 -18.22 -2.97
N ILE A 63 1.42 -19.26 -2.38
CA ILE A 63 2.51 -20.03 -2.99
C ILE A 63 2.01 -20.74 -4.26
N SER A 64 0.82 -21.34 -4.24
CA SER A 64 0.21 -21.99 -5.39
C SER A 64 0.06 -21.02 -6.57
N LEU A 65 -0.51 -19.84 -6.34
CA LEU A 65 -0.67 -18.81 -7.36
C LEU A 65 0.69 -18.33 -7.91
N LEU A 66 1.65 -18.09 -7.04
CA LEU A 66 2.98 -17.65 -7.45
C LEU A 66 3.69 -18.73 -8.31
N LEU A 67 3.67 -19.99 -7.87
CA LEU A 67 4.25 -21.09 -8.63
C LEU A 67 3.57 -21.29 -9.98
N THR A 68 2.25 -21.24 -10.03
CA THR A 68 1.48 -21.38 -11.29
C THR A 68 1.83 -20.25 -12.26
N THR A 69 1.93 -19.00 -11.75
CA THR A 69 2.30 -17.84 -12.57
C THR A 69 3.73 -17.96 -13.10
N ILE A 70 4.67 -18.42 -12.28
CA ILE A 70 6.07 -18.62 -12.68
C ILE A 70 6.16 -19.73 -13.73
N ILE A 71 5.59 -20.90 -13.46
CA ILE A 71 5.67 -22.07 -14.36
C ILE A 71 5.09 -21.77 -15.74
N ASN A 72 3.92 -21.13 -15.78
CA ASN A 72 3.25 -20.82 -17.04
C ASN A 72 3.79 -19.54 -17.70
N GLY A 73 4.18 -18.53 -16.91
CA GLY A 73 4.70 -17.27 -17.43
C GLY A 73 6.08 -17.39 -18.09
N ILE A 74 6.99 -18.22 -17.55
CA ILE A 74 8.33 -18.44 -18.11
C ILE A 74 8.26 -19.00 -19.52
N LYS A 75 7.26 -19.80 -19.86
CA LYS A 75 7.13 -20.46 -21.18
C LYS A 75 7.11 -19.45 -22.33
N ARG A 76 6.56 -18.26 -22.10
CA ARG A 76 6.41 -17.20 -23.11
C ARG A 76 7.29 -15.99 -22.87
N LEU A 77 7.93 -15.91 -21.71
CA LEU A 77 8.77 -14.77 -21.34
C LEU A 77 10.11 -14.83 -22.11
N ASN A 78 10.17 -14.17 -23.25
CA ASN A 78 11.38 -13.98 -24.05
C ASN A 78 11.60 -12.49 -24.35
N PHE A 79 12.77 -12.16 -24.90
CA PHE A 79 13.14 -10.78 -25.19
C PHE A 79 12.18 -10.13 -26.20
N ASP A 80 11.75 -10.89 -27.22
CA ASP A 80 10.82 -10.38 -28.23
C ASP A 80 9.47 -10.01 -27.61
N PHE A 81 8.96 -10.83 -26.67
CA PHE A 81 7.72 -10.54 -25.96
C PHE A 81 7.79 -9.26 -25.12
N LEU A 82 8.94 -8.94 -24.55
CA LEU A 82 9.14 -7.73 -23.75
C LEU A 82 9.33 -6.46 -24.60
N THR A 83 9.86 -6.59 -25.82
CA THR A 83 10.24 -5.46 -26.66
C THR A 83 9.27 -5.14 -27.79
N HIS A 84 8.34 -6.03 -28.09
CA HIS A 84 7.31 -5.83 -29.11
C HIS A 84 5.97 -5.42 -28.50
N ASN A 85 5.11 -4.84 -29.32
CA ASN A 85 3.73 -4.50 -28.99
C ASN A 85 2.75 -5.49 -29.67
N MET A 86 1.44 -5.19 -29.59
CA MET A 86 0.37 -6.02 -30.17
C MET A 86 -0.09 -5.51 -31.56
N THR A 87 0.60 -4.54 -32.15
CA THR A 87 0.23 -3.99 -33.45
C THR A 87 0.32 -5.06 -34.54
N TYR A 88 -0.72 -5.17 -35.35
CA TYR A 88 -0.87 -6.18 -36.42
C TYR A 88 -0.93 -7.66 -35.95
N VAL A 89 -1.07 -7.90 -34.66
CA VAL A 89 -1.25 -9.26 -34.14
C VAL A 89 -2.74 -9.63 -34.17
N VAL A 90 -3.09 -10.62 -34.96
CA VAL A 90 -4.48 -11.09 -35.12
C VAL A 90 -4.62 -12.53 -34.64
N GLY A 91 -5.47 -12.73 -33.64
CA GLY A 91 -5.78 -14.06 -33.10
C GLY A 91 -4.55 -14.79 -32.59
N GLY A 92 -4.42 -16.06 -32.98
CA GLY A 92 -3.28 -16.94 -32.65
C GLY A 92 -2.18 -16.97 -33.70
N ASN A 93 -2.24 -16.14 -34.74
CA ASN A 93 -1.24 -16.14 -35.81
C ASN A 93 0.05 -15.45 -35.39
N ALA A 94 1.18 -15.95 -35.85
CA ALA A 94 2.43 -15.23 -35.80
C ALA A 94 2.38 -13.98 -36.70
N THR A 95 3.03 -12.89 -36.28
CA THR A 95 3.24 -11.72 -37.12
C THR A 95 4.20 -12.04 -38.25
N GLY A 96 4.24 -11.19 -39.29
CA GLY A 96 5.21 -11.32 -40.40
C GLY A 96 6.68 -11.39 -39.97
N THR A 97 7.00 -10.96 -38.76
CA THR A 97 8.32 -11.06 -38.12
C THR A 97 8.51 -12.34 -37.31
N GLY A 98 7.54 -13.26 -37.32
CA GLY A 98 7.59 -14.55 -36.62
C GLY A 98 7.20 -14.51 -35.16
N GLY A 99 6.83 -13.36 -34.60
CA GLY A 99 6.42 -13.19 -33.22
C GLY A 99 4.90 -13.23 -33.03
N TYR A 100 4.45 -13.62 -31.83
CA TYR A 100 3.03 -13.64 -31.45
C TYR A 100 2.61 -12.39 -30.67
N GLY A 101 3.26 -11.26 -30.89
CA GLY A 101 3.04 -10.01 -30.15
C GLY A 101 3.77 -9.94 -28.81
N GLY A 102 3.70 -8.80 -28.17
CA GLY A 102 4.41 -8.51 -26.92
C GLY A 102 3.66 -7.54 -26.01
N ILE A 103 4.33 -7.13 -24.94
CA ILE A 103 3.75 -6.32 -23.85
C ILE A 103 4.41 -4.97 -23.64
N LEU A 104 5.31 -4.52 -24.53
CA LEU A 104 6.03 -3.26 -24.38
C LEU A 104 5.09 -2.08 -24.12
N HIS A 105 4.01 -1.97 -24.92
CA HIS A 105 2.99 -0.92 -24.78
C HIS A 105 2.35 -0.93 -23.38
N ALA A 106 2.11 -2.11 -22.82
CA ALA A 106 1.51 -2.26 -21.49
C ALA A 106 2.51 -1.96 -20.35
N ILE A 107 3.80 -2.26 -20.54
CA ILE A 107 4.86 -1.88 -19.58
C ILE A 107 4.97 -0.37 -19.51
N ILE A 108 5.06 0.30 -20.66
CA ILE A 108 5.20 1.76 -20.76
C ILE A 108 3.96 2.43 -20.16
N GLY A 109 2.76 2.01 -20.54
CA GLY A 109 1.53 2.57 -19.99
C GLY A 109 1.41 2.38 -18.48
N THR A 110 1.83 1.23 -17.94
CA THR A 110 1.85 1.02 -16.48
C THR A 110 2.77 2.01 -15.80
N LEU A 111 3.97 2.22 -16.33
CA LEU A 111 4.95 3.13 -15.72
C LEU A 111 4.50 4.58 -15.83
N GLU A 112 4.02 5.03 -16.98
CA GLU A 112 3.62 6.43 -17.20
C GLU A 112 2.38 6.79 -16.38
N ILE A 113 1.34 5.96 -16.39
CA ILE A 113 0.11 6.19 -15.61
C ILE A 113 0.42 6.17 -14.10
N THR A 114 1.25 5.23 -13.65
CA THR A 114 1.65 5.17 -12.23
C THR A 114 2.48 6.38 -11.83
N LEU A 115 3.43 6.82 -12.67
CA LEU A 115 4.19 8.04 -12.41
C LEU A 115 3.29 9.28 -12.35
N GLY A 116 2.33 9.41 -13.27
CA GLY A 116 1.33 10.47 -13.22
C GLY A 116 0.54 10.45 -11.90
N ALA A 117 0.07 9.28 -11.47
CA ALA A 117 -0.63 9.13 -10.21
C ALA A 117 0.26 9.48 -9.00
N MET A 118 1.56 9.11 -9.00
CA MET A 118 2.52 9.46 -7.95
C MET A 118 2.73 10.97 -7.85
N VAL A 119 2.92 11.65 -8.97
CA VAL A 119 3.13 13.11 -9.03
C VAL A 119 1.94 13.87 -8.45
N ILE A 120 0.73 13.36 -8.62
CA ILE A 120 -0.48 13.95 -8.04
C ILE A 120 -0.62 13.58 -6.55
N SER A 121 -0.54 12.29 -6.23
CA SER A 121 -0.95 11.76 -4.92
C SER A 121 0.06 12.01 -3.82
N ILE A 122 1.37 11.93 -4.10
CA ILE A 122 2.39 12.04 -3.05
C ILE A 122 2.43 13.45 -2.47
N PRO A 123 2.50 14.53 -3.27
CA PRO A 123 2.49 15.89 -2.74
C PRO A 123 1.20 16.20 -1.98
N ILE A 124 0.04 15.89 -2.55
CA ILE A 124 -1.27 16.16 -1.94
C ILE A 124 -1.41 15.39 -0.63
N GLY A 125 -1.11 14.09 -0.65
CA GLY A 125 -1.21 13.22 0.53
C GLY A 125 -0.27 13.63 1.65
N LEU A 126 0.98 13.96 1.31
CA LEU A 126 1.97 14.41 2.30
C LEU A 126 1.59 15.77 2.92
N MET A 127 1.18 16.74 2.11
CA MET A 127 0.74 18.06 2.61
C MET A 127 -0.47 17.92 3.51
N CYS A 128 -1.44 17.08 3.13
CA CYS A 128 -2.61 16.78 3.94
C CYS A 128 -2.21 16.13 5.28
N ALA A 129 -1.32 15.14 5.28
CA ALA A 129 -0.83 14.47 6.48
C ALA A 129 -0.11 15.45 7.43
N VAL A 130 0.76 16.30 6.90
CA VAL A 130 1.46 17.33 7.67
C VAL A 130 0.46 18.31 8.29
N TYR A 131 -0.52 18.78 7.52
CA TYR A 131 -1.56 19.65 8.03
C TYR A 131 -2.33 19.01 9.20
N LEU A 132 -2.74 17.75 9.04
CA LEU A 132 -3.54 17.04 10.04
C LEU A 132 -2.76 16.75 11.34
N VAL A 133 -1.45 16.48 11.25
CA VAL A 133 -0.64 16.12 12.42
C VAL A 133 -0.06 17.35 13.12
N GLU A 134 0.39 18.36 12.36
CA GLU A 134 1.17 19.48 12.91
C GLU A 134 0.34 20.76 13.13
N TYR A 135 -0.68 20.98 12.31
CA TYR A 135 -1.45 22.24 12.36
C TYR A 135 -2.86 22.06 12.91
N ALA A 136 -3.54 20.99 12.59
CA ALA A 136 -4.97 20.84 12.87
C ALA A 136 -5.28 19.88 14.02
N ARG A 137 -4.38 19.69 14.99
CA ARG A 137 -4.60 18.79 16.15
C ARG A 137 -5.87 19.19 16.90
N GLY A 138 -6.87 18.30 16.94
CA GLY A 138 -8.11 18.48 17.69
C GLY A 138 -9.18 19.38 17.05
N ASN A 139 -8.93 19.98 15.89
CA ASN A 139 -9.88 20.85 15.21
C ASN A 139 -11.02 20.05 14.53
N LYS A 140 -12.22 20.70 14.41
CA LYS A 140 -13.37 20.12 13.68
C LYS A 140 -13.01 19.82 12.22
N ILE A 141 -12.22 20.67 11.56
CA ILE A 141 -11.76 20.48 10.18
C ILE A 141 -10.90 19.21 10.05
N SER A 142 -9.98 18.97 11.00
CA SER A 142 -9.18 17.74 11.01
C SER A 142 -10.04 16.49 11.09
N ARG A 143 -11.13 16.53 11.87
CA ARG A 143 -12.06 15.40 11.98
C ARG A 143 -12.79 15.14 10.67
N ILE A 144 -13.23 16.20 9.99
CA ILE A 144 -13.90 16.09 8.69
C ILE A 144 -12.95 15.53 7.63
N ILE A 145 -11.72 16.07 7.54
CA ILE A 145 -10.72 15.58 6.55
C ILE A 145 -10.37 14.12 6.82
N ASN A 146 -10.15 13.71 8.08
CA ASN A 146 -9.90 12.29 8.40
C ASN A 146 -11.09 11.41 8.00
N LEU A 147 -12.33 11.85 8.25
CA LEU A 147 -13.52 11.14 7.81
C LEU A 147 -13.57 10.99 6.28
N LEU A 148 -13.27 12.06 5.53
CA LEU A 148 -13.21 12.00 4.06
C LEU A 148 -12.14 11.02 3.57
N VAL A 149 -10.94 11.05 4.17
CA VAL A 149 -9.85 10.09 3.86
C VAL A 149 -10.28 8.65 4.18
N ASP A 150 -11.02 8.44 5.28
CA ASP A 150 -11.54 7.12 5.65
C ASP A 150 -12.59 6.64 4.63
N VAL A 151 -13.52 7.50 4.24
CA VAL A 151 -14.52 7.21 3.20
C VAL A 151 -13.84 6.89 1.88
N MET A 152 -12.88 7.73 1.43
CA MET A 152 -12.12 7.48 0.19
C MET A 152 -11.41 6.13 0.19
N SER A 153 -10.86 5.68 1.34
CA SER A 153 -10.22 4.36 1.42
C SER A 153 -11.19 3.18 1.34
N GLY A 154 -12.48 3.41 1.50
CA GLY A 154 -13.55 2.43 1.38
C GLY A 154 -14.25 2.40 0.01
N ILE A 155 -13.94 3.33 -0.89
CA ILE A 155 -14.58 3.39 -2.22
C ILE A 155 -14.12 2.17 -3.06
N PRO A 156 -15.06 1.44 -3.71
CA PRO A 156 -14.70 0.41 -4.68
C PRO A 156 -13.87 1.01 -5.84
N SER A 157 -12.80 0.34 -6.24
CA SER A 157 -11.85 0.87 -7.24
C SER A 157 -12.51 1.19 -8.59
N ILE A 158 -13.51 0.40 -8.99
CA ILE A 158 -14.27 0.67 -10.23
C ILE A 158 -15.02 2.01 -10.18
N VAL A 159 -15.51 2.41 -9.00
CA VAL A 159 -16.21 3.69 -8.82
C VAL A 159 -15.25 4.87 -9.00
N ALA A 160 -14.00 4.73 -8.54
CA ALA A 160 -12.96 5.75 -8.76
C ALA A 160 -12.66 5.91 -10.26
N GLY A 161 -12.61 4.81 -11.02
CA GLY A 161 -12.47 4.84 -12.48
C GLY A 161 -13.66 5.52 -13.19
N LEU A 162 -14.88 5.14 -12.81
CA LEU A 162 -16.09 5.76 -13.38
C LEU A 162 -16.20 7.24 -13.04
N PHE A 163 -15.76 7.63 -11.84
CA PHE A 163 -15.74 9.04 -11.44
C PHE A 163 -14.75 9.83 -12.31
N ALA A 164 -13.52 9.33 -12.49
CA ALA A 164 -12.54 9.96 -13.36
C ALA A 164 -13.07 10.06 -14.80
N PHE A 165 -13.58 8.97 -15.36
CA PHE A 165 -14.20 8.94 -16.68
C PHE A 165 -15.30 9.99 -16.84
N SER A 166 -16.25 10.04 -15.90
CA SER A 166 -17.34 11.01 -15.93
C SER A 166 -16.85 12.46 -15.81
N MET A 167 -15.84 12.69 -14.97
CA MET A 167 -15.25 14.02 -14.79
C MET A 167 -14.56 14.49 -16.09
N PHE A 168 -13.77 13.63 -16.75
CA PHE A 168 -13.12 13.97 -18.00
C PHE A 168 -14.12 14.12 -19.16
N ALA A 169 -15.16 13.31 -19.21
CA ALA A 169 -16.22 13.47 -20.20
C ALA A 169 -16.93 14.84 -20.10
N LEU A 170 -17.04 15.40 -18.89
CA LEU A 170 -17.60 16.74 -18.66
C LEU A 170 -16.61 17.87 -19.01
N LEU A 171 -15.31 17.68 -18.74
CA LEU A 171 -14.29 18.73 -18.88
C LEU A 171 -13.67 18.77 -20.28
N ALA A 172 -13.40 17.62 -20.88
CA ALA A 172 -12.68 17.47 -22.15
C ALA A 172 -13.59 17.00 -23.30
N GLY A 173 -14.82 16.61 -23.00
CA GLY A 173 -15.80 16.13 -23.96
C GLY A 173 -16.10 14.63 -23.86
N PRO A 174 -17.26 14.18 -24.35
CA PRO A 174 -17.69 12.81 -24.28
C PRO A 174 -16.78 11.89 -25.10
N GLY A 175 -16.38 10.76 -24.50
CA GLY A 175 -15.54 9.75 -25.16
C GLY A 175 -14.02 10.01 -25.09
N THR A 176 -13.57 11.03 -24.36
CA THR A 176 -12.16 11.19 -24.06
C THR A 176 -11.69 10.07 -23.12
N ILE A 177 -10.72 9.29 -23.58
CA ILE A 177 -10.07 8.25 -22.79
C ILE A 177 -8.56 8.41 -23.02
N ASN A 178 -7.81 8.66 -21.96
CA ASN A 178 -6.37 8.89 -22.05
C ASN A 178 -5.62 8.40 -20.80
N GLY A 179 -4.30 8.34 -20.88
CA GLY A 179 -3.47 7.88 -19.77
C GLY A 179 -3.53 8.80 -18.54
N PHE A 180 -3.72 10.12 -18.74
CA PHE A 180 -3.83 11.07 -17.63
C PHE A 180 -5.12 10.88 -16.82
N GLU A 181 -6.21 10.55 -17.48
CA GLU A 181 -7.46 10.15 -16.82
C GLU A 181 -7.25 8.90 -15.93
N GLY A 182 -6.52 7.90 -16.47
CA GLY A 182 -6.08 6.74 -15.68
C GLY A 182 -5.23 7.14 -14.46
N SER A 183 -4.31 8.10 -14.63
CA SER A 183 -3.50 8.63 -13.53
C SER A 183 -4.33 9.31 -12.45
N VAL A 184 -5.35 10.08 -12.84
CA VAL A 184 -6.30 10.71 -11.89
C VAL A 184 -7.12 9.64 -11.17
N ALA A 185 -7.64 8.64 -11.88
CA ALA A 185 -8.38 7.53 -11.27
C ALA A 185 -7.54 6.79 -10.22
N LEU A 186 -6.27 6.48 -10.52
CA LEU A 186 -5.35 5.87 -9.58
C LEU A 186 -4.99 6.80 -8.41
N SER A 187 -4.88 8.10 -8.66
CA SER A 187 -4.55 9.08 -7.61
C SER A 187 -5.61 9.12 -6.52
N LEU A 188 -6.89 8.99 -6.87
CA LEU A 188 -8.00 8.93 -5.90
C LEU A 188 -7.86 7.75 -4.93
N LEU A 189 -7.35 6.61 -5.40
CA LEU A 189 -7.10 5.44 -4.56
C LEU A 189 -5.80 5.55 -3.77
N MET A 190 -4.80 6.25 -4.31
CA MET A 190 -3.47 6.37 -3.72
C MET A 190 -3.42 7.42 -2.61
N ILE A 191 -4.10 8.57 -2.76
CA ILE A 191 -4.10 9.68 -1.79
C ILE A 191 -4.41 9.21 -0.37
N PRO A 192 -5.51 8.49 -0.07
CA PRO A 192 -5.81 8.08 1.30
C PRO A 192 -4.74 7.18 1.92
N THR A 193 -4.11 6.33 1.12
CA THR A 193 -3.01 5.45 1.58
C THR A 193 -1.78 6.28 1.95
N VAL A 194 -1.40 7.26 1.12
CA VAL A 194 -0.28 8.17 1.39
C VAL A 194 -0.57 9.04 2.61
N VAL A 195 -1.79 9.58 2.75
CA VAL A 195 -2.18 10.39 3.92
C VAL A 195 -2.03 9.58 5.20
N LYS A 196 -2.65 8.39 5.27
CA LYS A 196 -2.64 7.56 6.49
C LYS A 196 -1.24 7.11 6.86
N SER A 197 -0.48 6.56 5.93
CA SER A 197 0.89 6.12 6.20
C SER A 197 1.80 7.27 6.63
N SER A 198 1.68 8.43 6.00
CA SER A 198 2.45 9.63 6.38
C SER A 198 2.04 10.16 7.74
N GLN A 199 0.74 10.18 8.08
CA GLN A 199 0.27 10.55 9.43
C GLN A 199 0.85 9.65 10.52
N GLU A 200 0.86 8.34 10.31
CA GLU A 200 1.42 7.39 11.27
C GLU A 200 2.90 7.65 11.50
N MET A 201 3.66 7.86 10.43
CA MET A 201 5.10 8.14 10.53
C MET A 201 5.40 9.48 11.21
N LEU A 202 4.60 10.52 10.95
CA LEU A 202 4.74 11.82 11.62
C LEU A 202 4.38 11.76 13.11
N LYS A 203 3.43 10.91 13.51
CA LYS A 203 3.04 10.70 14.92
C LYS A 203 4.12 9.97 15.74
N ILE A 204 4.94 9.13 15.11
CA ILE A 204 6.02 8.40 15.78
C ILE A 204 7.14 9.35 16.24
N VAL A 205 7.31 10.50 15.58
CA VAL A 205 8.33 11.50 15.98
C VAL A 205 8.02 12.03 17.38
N PRO A 206 8.94 11.91 18.37
CA PRO A 206 8.73 12.35 19.74
C PRO A 206 8.39 13.85 19.84
N ASN A 207 7.50 14.22 20.76
CA ASN A 207 7.16 15.63 21.00
C ASN A 207 8.34 16.43 21.56
N ASP A 208 9.22 15.78 22.31
CA ASP A 208 10.41 16.40 22.91
C ASP A 208 11.30 17.07 21.86
N LEU A 209 11.43 16.47 20.67
CA LEU A 209 12.18 17.09 19.55
C LEU A 209 11.53 18.38 19.05
N ARG A 210 10.19 18.43 19.07
CA ARG A 210 9.43 19.63 18.67
C ARG A 210 9.57 20.73 19.71
N GLU A 211 9.43 20.39 20.98
CA GLU A 211 9.52 21.30 22.11
C GLU A 211 10.94 21.86 22.25
N ALA A 212 11.97 21.02 22.15
CA ALA A 212 13.37 21.45 22.18
C ALA A 212 13.70 22.46 21.06
N ALA A 213 13.22 22.21 19.84
CA ALA A 213 13.42 23.13 18.71
C ALA A 213 12.72 24.48 18.94
N LEU A 214 11.50 24.45 19.46
CA LEU A 214 10.75 25.67 19.78
C LEU A 214 11.39 26.45 20.95
N ALA A 215 11.93 25.77 21.97
CA ALA A 215 12.65 26.37 23.08
C ALA A 215 13.93 27.09 22.62
N LEU A 216 14.57 26.61 21.55
CA LEU A 216 15.71 27.29 20.89
C LEU A 216 15.30 28.44 19.96
N GLY A 217 14.02 28.83 19.95
CA GLY A 217 13.51 29.94 19.12
C GLY A 217 13.33 29.58 17.63
N VAL A 218 13.40 28.31 17.27
CA VAL A 218 13.16 27.86 15.86
C VAL A 218 11.68 28.00 15.54
N THR A 219 11.35 28.61 14.41
CA THR A 219 9.95 28.75 13.97
C THR A 219 9.28 27.40 13.70
N LYS A 220 7.99 27.30 13.97
CA LYS A 220 7.20 26.08 13.77
C LYS A 220 7.39 25.46 12.38
N GLN A 221 7.39 26.29 11.33
CA GLN A 221 7.60 25.83 9.96
C GLN A 221 8.98 25.18 9.76
N ARG A 222 10.05 25.78 10.33
CA ARG A 222 11.41 25.20 10.25
C ARG A 222 11.51 23.92 11.08
N THR A 223 10.87 23.85 12.24
CA THR A 223 10.81 22.63 13.05
C THR A 223 10.17 21.51 12.26
N ILE A 224 9.03 21.74 11.60
CA ILE A 224 8.34 20.73 10.80
C ILE A 224 9.21 20.29 9.62
N THR A 225 9.73 21.23 8.82
CA THR A 225 10.44 20.88 7.57
C THR A 225 11.84 20.32 7.80
N LYS A 226 12.58 20.84 8.81
CA LYS A 226 13.99 20.47 9.04
C LYS A 226 14.18 19.35 10.05
N ILE A 227 13.25 19.17 10.99
CA ILE A 227 13.35 18.19 12.07
C ILE A 227 12.31 17.08 11.88
N VAL A 228 11.03 17.41 11.99
CA VAL A 228 9.95 16.40 12.00
C VAL A 228 9.92 15.63 10.70
N LEU A 229 9.81 16.33 9.57
CA LEU A 229 9.72 15.71 8.26
C LEU A 229 10.98 14.89 7.92
N ARG A 230 12.16 15.42 8.29
CA ARG A 230 13.44 14.74 8.05
C ARG A 230 13.58 13.47 8.88
N THR A 231 13.10 13.49 10.12
CA THR A 231 13.09 12.29 10.99
C THR A 231 12.09 11.24 10.52
N ALA A 232 10.90 11.67 10.06
CA ALA A 232 9.86 10.78 9.57
C ALA A 232 10.10 10.29 8.12
N LEU A 233 11.01 10.91 7.36
CA LEU A 233 11.21 10.68 5.93
C LEU A 233 11.39 9.22 5.54
N PRO A 234 12.22 8.40 6.21
CA PRO A 234 12.37 6.98 5.84
C PRO A 234 11.06 6.21 5.93
N GLY A 235 10.25 6.51 6.94
CA GLY A 235 8.93 5.89 7.12
C GLY A 235 7.92 6.38 6.08
N ILE A 236 7.91 7.68 5.78
CA ILE A 236 7.04 8.26 4.75
C ILE A 236 7.35 7.66 3.38
N VAL A 237 8.63 7.57 3.00
CA VAL A 237 9.04 6.96 1.73
C VAL A 237 8.62 5.49 1.67
N SER A 238 8.77 4.73 2.77
CA SER A 238 8.27 3.36 2.85
C SER A 238 6.75 3.27 2.64
N GLY A 239 5.99 4.19 3.22
CA GLY A 239 4.54 4.28 3.04
C GLY A 239 4.14 4.62 1.60
N CYS A 240 4.86 5.55 0.95
CA CYS A 240 4.66 5.88 -0.46
C CYS A 240 4.96 4.68 -1.37
N ILE A 241 6.03 3.93 -1.12
CA ILE A 241 6.37 2.71 -1.89
C ILE A 241 5.25 1.69 -1.77
N LEU A 242 4.70 1.48 -0.58
CA LEU A 242 3.58 0.57 -0.36
C LEU A 242 2.33 1.03 -1.12
N ALA A 243 2.03 2.34 -1.14
CA ALA A 243 0.92 2.91 -1.89
C ALA A 243 1.09 2.68 -3.40
N VAL A 244 2.30 2.91 -3.93
CA VAL A 244 2.64 2.65 -5.34
C VAL A 244 2.49 1.17 -5.69
N ALA A 245 3.05 0.27 -4.88
CA ALA A 245 2.98 -1.17 -5.11
C ALA A 245 1.54 -1.68 -5.14
N ARG A 246 0.65 -1.09 -4.34
CA ARG A 246 -0.77 -1.40 -4.35
C ARG A 246 -1.45 -0.96 -5.64
N VAL A 247 -1.18 0.27 -6.08
CA VAL A 247 -1.90 0.91 -7.18
C VAL A 247 -1.46 0.40 -8.56
N ILE A 248 -0.21 -0.03 -8.73
CA ILE A 248 0.29 -0.62 -10.00
C ILE A 248 -0.51 -1.86 -10.42
N GLY A 249 -1.04 -2.62 -9.47
CA GLY A 249 -1.84 -3.83 -9.73
C GLY A 249 -3.33 -3.57 -10.00
N GLU A 250 -3.78 -2.33 -9.94
CA GLU A 250 -5.21 -2.00 -10.13
C GLU A 250 -5.63 -2.17 -11.59
N THR A 251 -6.72 -2.91 -11.80
CA THR A 251 -7.27 -3.22 -13.14
C THR A 251 -8.55 -2.44 -13.41
N ALA A 252 -9.50 -2.50 -12.49
CA ALA A 252 -10.87 -2.02 -12.70
C ALA A 252 -10.96 -0.51 -13.03
N PRO A 253 -10.28 0.41 -12.34
CA PRO A 253 -10.35 1.82 -12.67
C PRO A 253 -9.72 2.13 -14.02
N LEU A 254 -8.63 1.43 -14.38
CA LEU A 254 -7.91 1.66 -15.62
C LEU A 254 -8.64 1.10 -16.85
N LEU A 255 -9.39 0.03 -16.68
CA LEU A 255 -10.23 -0.51 -17.76
C LEU A 255 -11.23 0.54 -18.28
N MET A 256 -11.72 1.42 -17.41
CA MET A 256 -12.66 2.48 -17.75
C MET A 256 -11.97 3.78 -18.16
N ALA A 257 -10.90 4.18 -17.45
CA ALA A 257 -10.29 5.49 -17.56
C ALA A 257 -9.13 5.57 -18.58
N SER A 258 -8.36 4.50 -18.80
CA SER A 258 -7.22 4.53 -19.73
C SER A 258 -7.44 3.74 -21.01
N GLY A 259 -8.41 2.82 -21.01
CA GLY A 259 -8.78 2.02 -22.17
C GLY A 259 -7.78 0.92 -22.54
N PHE A 260 -7.82 0.50 -23.79
CA PHE A 260 -6.96 -0.56 -24.33
C PHE A 260 -6.54 -0.24 -25.76
N ILE A 261 -5.24 -0.24 -26.01
CA ILE A 261 -4.64 -0.03 -27.34
C ILE A 261 -3.54 -1.06 -27.59
N ALA A 262 -3.43 -1.55 -28.83
CA ALA A 262 -2.42 -2.53 -29.23
C ALA A 262 -1.04 -1.91 -29.55
N SER A 263 -1.00 -0.62 -29.86
CA SER A 263 0.23 0.13 -30.17
C SER A 263 0.82 0.79 -28.93
N THR A 264 2.10 1.11 -28.96
CA THR A 264 2.75 1.87 -27.90
C THR A 264 2.39 3.35 -28.02
N ASN A 265 1.82 3.91 -26.97
CA ASN A 265 1.56 5.33 -26.82
C ASN A 265 2.46 5.90 -25.72
N PHE A 266 3.19 6.98 -26.04
CA PHE A 266 4.06 7.70 -25.10
C PHE A 266 3.45 9.04 -24.65
N ASN A 267 2.24 9.36 -25.12
CA ASN A 267 1.57 10.60 -24.74
C ASN A 267 0.51 10.32 -23.69
N LEU A 268 0.81 10.70 -22.46
CA LEU A 268 -0.08 10.51 -21.32
C LEU A 268 -1.41 11.27 -21.48
N PHE A 269 -1.42 12.37 -22.24
CA PHE A 269 -2.55 13.30 -22.35
C PHE A 269 -3.44 13.05 -23.57
N ASP A 270 -3.00 12.21 -24.51
CA ASP A 270 -3.74 11.96 -25.73
C ASP A 270 -3.75 10.47 -26.10
N GLY A 271 -4.92 9.97 -26.42
CA GLY A 271 -5.15 8.59 -26.81
C GLY A 271 -5.14 7.57 -25.67
N GLN A 272 -5.67 6.40 -25.97
CA GLN A 272 -5.74 5.30 -25.02
C GLN A 272 -4.36 4.78 -24.64
N MET A 273 -4.25 4.20 -23.44
CA MET A 273 -3.00 3.66 -22.91
C MET A 273 -3.27 2.37 -22.14
N THR A 274 -2.71 1.27 -22.62
CA THR A 274 -2.88 -0.04 -21.99
C THR A 274 -1.91 -0.22 -20.83
N THR A 275 -2.39 -0.78 -19.71
CA THR A 275 -1.54 -1.18 -18.59
C THR A 275 -1.43 -2.71 -18.47
N LEU A 276 -0.39 -3.19 -17.79
CA LEU A 276 -0.16 -4.63 -17.60
C LEU A 276 -1.37 -5.35 -16.95
N PRO A 277 -1.99 -4.83 -15.87
CA PRO A 277 -3.19 -5.47 -15.31
C PRO A 277 -4.36 -5.55 -16.30
N VAL A 278 -4.59 -4.48 -17.06
CA VAL A 278 -5.64 -4.44 -18.09
C VAL A 278 -5.32 -5.43 -19.21
N TYR A 279 -4.07 -5.50 -19.64
CA TYR A 279 -3.62 -6.46 -20.65
C TYR A 279 -3.82 -7.91 -20.20
N VAL A 280 -3.42 -8.24 -18.97
CA VAL A 280 -3.65 -9.58 -18.38
C VAL A 280 -5.12 -9.91 -18.40
N TYR A 281 -5.98 -9.01 -17.97
CA TYR A 281 -7.43 -9.21 -17.95
C TYR A 281 -7.99 -9.44 -19.36
N GLN A 282 -7.59 -8.64 -20.33
CA GLN A 282 -8.01 -8.73 -21.72
C GLN A 282 -7.59 -10.06 -22.38
N GLU A 283 -6.33 -10.45 -22.24
CA GLU A 283 -5.81 -11.68 -22.82
C GLU A 283 -6.42 -12.93 -22.15
N TYR A 284 -6.59 -12.90 -20.82
CA TYR A 284 -7.25 -13.96 -20.08
C TYR A 284 -8.72 -14.10 -20.47
N SER A 285 -9.43 -13.00 -20.69
CA SER A 285 -10.84 -13.00 -21.07
C SER A 285 -11.09 -13.58 -22.47
N LYS A 286 -10.09 -13.60 -23.34
CA LYS A 286 -10.18 -14.20 -24.67
C LYS A 286 -10.18 -15.73 -24.67
N LEU A 287 -9.78 -16.37 -23.55
CA LEU A 287 -9.65 -17.82 -23.32
C LEU A 287 -8.80 -18.54 -24.38
N SER A 288 -9.14 -18.40 -25.66
CA SER A 288 -8.43 -19.01 -26.79
C SER A 288 -8.49 -18.09 -28.01
N ALA A 289 -7.49 -18.19 -28.89
CA ALA A 289 -7.49 -17.52 -30.16
C ALA A 289 -8.34 -18.29 -31.20
N ASN A 290 -9.06 -17.56 -32.05
CA ASN A 290 -9.74 -18.13 -33.18
C ASN A 290 -8.70 -18.49 -34.25
N CYS A 291 -8.53 -19.82 -34.47
CA CYS A 291 -7.77 -20.37 -35.58
C CYS A 291 -8.77 -20.98 -36.54
N PRO A 292 -9.05 -20.41 -37.73
CA PRO A 292 -9.96 -20.99 -38.70
C PRO A 292 -9.42 -22.33 -39.23
N ALA A 293 -10.31 -23.17 -39.79
CA ALA A 293 -9.95 -24.50 -40.24
C ALA A 293 -8.79 -24.54 -41.26
N ASN A 294 -8.62 -23.47 -42.04
CA ASN A 294 -7.54 -23.30 -43.01
C ASN A 294 -6.38 -22.40 -42.49
N ALA A 295 -6.28 -22.27 -41.18
CA ALA A 295 -5.21 -21.45 -40.60
C ALA A 295 -3.82 -22.06 -40.87
N PRO A 296 -2.77 -21.23 -41.02
CA PRO A 296 -1.41 -21.74 -41.12
C PRO A 296 -1.04 -22.49 -39.84
N ALA A 297 -0.07 -23.41 -39.94
CA ALA A 297 0.42 -24.19 -38.79
C ALA A 297 0.99 -23.34 -37.66
N SER A 298 1.26 -22.06 -37.92
CA SER A 298 1.69 -21.06 -36.93
C SER A 298 0.55 -20.49 -36.06
N CYS A 299 -0.72 -20.83 -36.36
CA CYS A 299 -1.84 -20.41 -35.52
C CYS A 299 -1.95 -21.30 -34.26
N VAL A 300 -1.79 -20.71 -33.11
CA VAL A 300 -1.84 -21.41 -31.82
C VAL A 300 -2.97 -20.84 -30.97
N THR A 301 -3.92 -21.73 -30.60
CA THR A 301 -5.13 -21.33 -29.84
C THR A 301 -4.83 -20.93 -28.41
N THR A 302 -3.75 -21.44 -27.80
CA THR A 302 -3.39 -21.17 -26.39
C THR A 302 -2.65 -19.83 -26.18
N ILE A 303 -2.28 -19.14 -27.25
CA ILE A 303 -1.46 -17.91 -27.21
C ILE A 303 -2.01 -16.81 -26.27
N PRO A 304 -3.32 -16.47 -26.27
CA PRO A 304 -3.81 -15.43 -25.37
C PRO A 304 -3.58 -15.79 -23.89
N MET A 305 -3.82 -17.03 -23.53
CA MET A 305 -3.61 -17.51 -22.15
C MET A 305 -2.11 -17.49 -21.78
N GLU A 306 -1.22 -17.89 -22.71
CA GLU A 306 0.22 -17.86 -22.48
C GLU A 306 0.74 -16.41 -22.33
N ARG A 307 0.21 -15.48 -23.14
CA ARG A 307 0.50 -14.05 -23.01
C ARG A 307 0.03 -13.47 -21.67
N ALA A 308 -1.18 -13.86 -21.23
CA ALA A 308 -1.71 -13.44 -19.94
C ALA A 308 -0.80 -13.87 -18.78
N TRP A 309 -0.35 -15.14 -18.76
CA TRP A 309 0.58 -15.63 -17.73
C TRP A 309 1.94 -14.94 -17.77
N ALA A 310 2.50 -14.72 -18.96
CA ALA A 310 3.78 -14.03 -19.11
C ALA A 310 3.69 -12.54 -18.69
N ALA A 311 2.58 -11.88 -19.03
CA ALA A 311 2.34 -10.50 -18.60
C ALA A 311 2.13 -10.41 -17.09
N ALA A 312 1.41 -11.35 -16.47
CA ALA A 312 1.25 -11.43 -15.02
C ALA A 312 2.60 -11.63 -14.31
N LEU A 313 3.46 -12.49 -14.84
CA LEU A 313 4.82 -12.68 -14.32
C LEU A 313 5.65 -11.40 -14.45
N THR A 314 5.57 -10.73 -15.60
CA THR A 314 6.25 -9.44 -15.82
C THR A 314 5.77 -8.37 -14.85
N LEU A 315 4.46 -8.30 -14.57
CA LEU A 315 3.90 -7.38 -13.57
C LEU A 315 4.47 -7.65 -12.18
N ILE A 316 4.54 -8.92 -11.75
CA ILE A 316 5.14 -9.30 -10.45
C ILE A 316 6.60 -8.86 -10.38
N VAL A 317 7.39 -9.12 -11.43
CA VAL A 317 8.80 -8.71 -11.50
C VAL A 317 8.93 -7.19 -11.48
N LEU A 318 8.10 -6.46 -12.23
CA LEU A 318 8.10 -5.00 -12.27
C LEU A 318 7.81 -4.40 -10.90
N VAL A 319 6.77 -4.89 -10.21
CA VAL A 319 6.42 -4.44 -8.85
C VAL A 319 7.54 -4.74 -7.87
N LEU A 320 8.18 -5.90 -7.97
CA LEU A 320 9.31 -6.28 -7.13
C LEU A 320 10.51 -5.35 -7.35
N LEU A 321 10.85 -5.06 -8.61
CA LEU A 321 11.94 -4.14 -8.96
C LEU A 321 11.67 -2.73 -8.43
N LEU A 322 10.45 -2.21 -8.61
CA LEU A 322 10.06 -0.89 -8.10
C LEU A 322 10.09 -0.83 -6.57
N ASN A 323 9.68 -1.91 -5.89
CA ASN A 323 9.80 -2.00 -4.43
C ASN A 323 11.26 -2.01 -3.96
N ILE A 324 12.15 -2.72 -4.66
CA ILE A 324 13.59 -2.73 -4.36
C ILE A 324 14.18 -1.34 -4.59
N LEU A 325 13.92 -0.72 -5.74
CA LEU A 325 14.36 0.64 -6.05
C LEU A 325 13.89 1.64 -4.98
N GLY A 326 12.63 1.59 -4.62
CA GLY A 326 12.07 2.45 -3.57
C GLY A 326 12.76 2.24 -2.21
N ARG A 327 13.06 0.99 -1.81
CA ARG A 327 13.80 0.70 -0.58
C ARG A 327 15.24 1.21 -0.64
N VAL A 328 15.91 1.12 -1.78
CA VAL A 328 17.24 1.69 -1.98
C VAL A 328 17.20 3.21 -1.84
N VAL A 329 16.24 3.88 -2.49
CA VAL A 329 16.01 5.31 -2.35
C VAL A 329 15.75 5.68 -0.88
N ALA A 330 14.85 4.97 -0.19
CA ALA A 330 14.57 5.20 1.23
C ALA A 330 15.83 5.08 2.11
N ARG A 331 16.70 4.11 1.81
CA ARG A 331 17.95 3.89 2.56
C ARG A 331 18.99 5.00 2.31
N VAL A 332 19.08 5.50 1.08
CA VAL A 332 19.99 6.63 0.73
C VAL A 332 19.56 7.92 1.44
N PHE A 333 18.26 8.18 1.52
CA PHE A 333 17.72 9.35 2.20
C PHE A 333 17.55 9.18 3.71
N SER A 334 17.77 7.98 4.27
CA SER A 334 17.72 7.77 5.71
C SER A 334 18.90 8.50 6.38
N VAL A 335 18.56 9.37 7.33
CA VAL A 335 19.57 10.01 8.19
C VAL A 335 20.19 8.91 9.03
N LYS A 336 21.47 8.61 8.82
CA LYS A 336 22.25 7.78 9.76
C LYS A 336 22.26 8.53 11.08
N ALA A 337 21.49 8.06 12.07
CA ALA A 337 21.73 8.44 13.46
C ALA A 337 23.14 7.96 13.82
N LYS A 338 24.08 8.90 13.96
CA LYS A 338 25.38 8.66 14.55
C LYS A 338 25.24 8.69 16.05
#